data_0c9e606200fa428aba6cee5a3babdac5
#
_entry.id   0c9e606200fa428aba6cee5a3babdac5
#
_cell.length_a   1.000
_cell.length_b   1.000
_cell.length_c   1.000
_cell.angle_alpha   90.00
_cell.angle_beta   90.00
_cell.angle_gamma   90.00
#
_symmetry.space_group_name_H-M   'P 1'
#
loop_
_entity.id
_entity.type
_entity.pdbx_description
1 polymer ?
#
loop_
_entity_poly.entity_id
_entity_poly.type
_entity_poly.pdbx_seq_one_letter_code
_entity_poly.pdbx_strand_id
1 'polypeptide(L)'
;AAGAAAALKIKGKEQLAVVTIGDGGTSKGDFFESINVAGAWQLPLVVVVNNNQYAISVPREIQCGAPTLAQKAIGSGIPGLQVDGHDLLAVYQAMLEARERASEHKGATLIEAITYRLGDHTTADDASRYRHNDEVKEAWLNEPIKRLQNALVALNLWDSEKEKTWQSQCSDQVDMAVKEYLAIEPESP
;
A
#
# COMPACT_ATOMS: atom_id res chain seq x y z
N ALA A 1 14.16 -2.84 2.85
CA ALA A 1 13.39 -2.62 4.11
C ALA A 1 13.87 -3.55 5.24
N ALA A 2 14.03 -4.86 5.00
CA ALA A 2 14.50 -5.80 6.04
C ALA A 2 15.86 -5.39 6.64
N GLY A 3 16.82 -4.95 5.82
CA GLY A 3 18.11 -4.42 6.30
C GLY A 3 17.97 -3.19 7.18
N ALA A 4 17.06 -2.26 6.85
CA ALA A 4 16.76 -1.10 7.70
C ALA A 4 16.17 -1.54 9.06
N ALA A 5 15.20 -2.45 9.05
CA ALA A 5 14.62 -3.01 10.26
C ALA A 5 15.67 -3.73 11.13
N ALA A 6 16.59 -4.49 10.49
CA ALA A 6 17.70 -5.14 11.19
C ALA A 6 18.63 -4.11 11.85
N ALA A 7 18.98 -3.03 11.16
CA ALA A 7 19.80 -1.96 11.71
C ALA A 7 19.13 -1.26 12.90
N LEU A 8 17.79 -1.03 12.84
CA LEU A 8 17.04 -0.49 13.96
C LEU A 8 17.10 -1.41 15.18
N LYS A 9 16.88 -2.71 14.97
CA LYS A 9 16.95 -3.72 16.02
C LYS A 9 18.34 -3.81 16.66
N ILE A 10 19.40 -3.89 15.84
CA ILE A 10 20.80 -3.94 16.33
C ILE A 10 21.16 -2.70 17.15
N LYS A 11 20.65 -1.54 16.75
CA LYS A 11 20.89 -0.26 17.45
C LYS A 11 19.98 -0.06 18.66
N GLY A 12 19.12 -1.00 19.01
CA GLY A 12 18.17 -0.89 20.11
C GLY A 12 17.17 0.28 19.96
N LYS A 13 16.77 0.58 18.71
CA LYS A 13 15.80 1.65 18.44
C LYS A 13 14.37 1.14 18.52
N GLU A 14 13.47 1.96 19.09
CA GLU A 14 12.03 1.66 19.18
C GLU A 14 11.27 1.87 17.85
N GLN A 15 11.96 2.38 16.85
CA GLN A 15 11.41 2.62 15.52
C GLN A 15 11.23 1.31 14.76
N LEU A 16 10.31 1.32 13.80
CA LEU A 16 10.10 0.22 12.88
C LEU A 16 10.29 0.67 11.42
N ALA A 17 10.51 -0.26 10.53
CA ALA A 17 10.52 -0.02 9.10
C ALA A 17 9.15 -0.40 8.49
N VAL A 18 8.67 0.42 7.56
CA VAL A 18 7.49 0.11 6.74
C VAL A 18 7.93 0.06 5.29
N VAL A 19 7.41 -0.88 4.54
CA VAL A 19 7.62 -0.97 3.09
C VAL A 19 6.32 -1.28 2.38
N THR A 20 6.08 -0.61 1.26
CA THR A 20 5.00 -0.95 0.33
C THR A 20 5.58 -1.66 -0.89
N ILE A 21 4.86 -2.64 -1.41
CA ILE A 21 5.22 -3.40 -2.62
C ILE A 21 3.94 -3.76 -3.38
N GLY A 22 3.98 -3.74 -4.71
CA GLY A 22 2.89 -4.25 -5.53
C GLY A 22 2.80 -5.77 -5.50
N ASP A 23 1.64 -6.31 -5.88
CA ASP A 23 1.37 -7.75 -6.00
C ASP A 23 2.42 -8.46 -6.86
N GLY A 24 2.78 -7.89 -8.02
CA GLY A 24 3.82 -8.41 -8.90
C GLY A 24 5.19 -8.55 -8.24
N GLY A 25 5.57 -7.59 -7.42
CA GLY A 25 6.83 -7.61 -6.69
C GLY A 25 6.94 -8.76 -5.70
N THR A 26 5.81 -9.28 -5.22
CA THR A 26 5.80 -10.41 -4.27
C THR A 26 6.19 -11.75 -4.89
N SER A 27 6.37 -11.83 -6.20
CA SER A 27 6.84 -13.04 -6.90
C SER A 27 8.35 -13.10 -7.08
N LYS A 28 9.07 -12.05 -6.65
CA LYS A 28 10.54 -12.02 -6.73
C LYS A 28 11.17 -12.79 -5.57
N GLY A 29 12.35 -13.37 -5.80
CA GLY A 29 13.09 -14.13 -4.77
C GLY A 29 13.47 -13.29 -3.58
N ASP A 30 13.96 -12.06 -3.80
CA ASP A 30 14.34 -11.11 -2.76
C ASP A 30 13.18 -10.72 -1.83
N PHE A 31 11.93 -10.78 -2.29
CA PHE A 31 10.76 -10.63 -1.43
C PHE A 31 10.68 -11.78 -0.40
N PHE A 32 10.75 -13.03 -0.86
CA PHE A 32 10.67 -14.20 0.01
C PHE A 32 11.85 -14.27 1.00
N GLU A 33 13.04 -13.97 0.52
CA GLU A 33 14.24 -13.91 1.37
C GLU A 33 14.11 -12.83 2.45
N SER A 34 13.58 -11.67 2.08
CA SER A 34 13.38 -10.54 3.02
C SER A 34 12.36 -10.86 4.11
N ILE A 35 11.20 -11.45 3.77
CA ILE A 35 10.19 -11.81 4.78
C ILE A 35 10.64 -12.98 5.64
N ASN A 36 11.41 -13.93 5.08
CA ASN A 36 11.99 -15.04 5.83
C ASN A 36 12.99 -14.53 6.89
N VAL A 37 13.91 -13.65 6.52
CA VAL A 37 14.83 -13.02 7.47
C VAL A 37 14.06 -12.20 8.51
N ALA A 38 13.01 -11.49 8.10
CA ALA A 38 12.19 -10.70 9.01
C ALA A 38 11.51 -11.57 10.06
N GLY A 39 11.03 -12.76 9.69
CA GLY A 39 10.47 -13.73 10.61
C GLY A 39 11.53 -14.35 11.52
N ALA A 40 12.60 -14.92 10.93
CA ALA A 40 13.66 -15.60 11.67
C ALA A 40 14.35 -14.68 12.70
N TRP A 41 14.52 -13.42 12.38
CA TRP A 41 15.16 -12.45 13.28
C TRP A 41 14.17 -11.58 14.04
N GLN A 42 12.88 -11.83 13.92
CA GLN A 42 11.82 -11.02 14.56
C GLN A 42 12.06 -9.50 14.38
N LEU A 43 12.22 -9.08 13.12
CA LEU A 43 12.54 -7.69 12.78
C LEU A 43 11.31 -6.79 12.98
N PRO A 44 11.48 -5.53 13.45
CA PRO A 44 10.43 -4.54 13.52
C PRO A 44 10.08 -4.02 12.11
N LEU A 45 9.33 -4.83 11.35
CA LEU A 45 9.01 -4.57 9.94
C LEU A 45 7.53 -4.75 9.68
N VAL A 46 6.91 -3.79 8.99
CA VAL A 46 5.58 -3.94 8.40
C VAL A 46 5.72 -3.93 6.88
N VAL A 47 5.25 -5.00 6.24
CA VAL A 47 5.21 -5.13 4.79
C VAL A 47 3.77 -4.95 4.32
N VAL A 48 3.50 -3.92 3.53
CA VAL A 48 2.18 -3.68 2.93
C VAL A 48 2.23 -4.06 1.46
N VAL A 49 1.50 -5.09 1.09
CA VAL A 49 1.31 -5.51 -0.30
C VAL A 49 0.09 -4.78 -0.86
N ASN A 50 0.31 -3.87 -1.79
CA ASN A 50 -0.77 -3.24 -2.54
C ASN A 50 -1.18 -4.20 -3.66
N ASN A 51 -2.16 -5.05 -3.38
CA ASN A 51 -2.69 -6.00 -4.35
C ASN A 51 -3.75 -5.32 -5.22
N ASN A 52 -3.28 -4.68 -6.28
CA ASN A 52 -4.13 -3.96 -7.23
C ASN A 52 -4.65 -4.85 -8.38
N GLN A 53 -4.52 -6.17 -8.25
CA GLN A 53 -5.00 -7.24 -9.13
C GLN A 53 -4.21 -7.41 -10.43
N TYR A 54 -3.23 -6.54 -10.73
CA TYR A 54 -2.48 -6.59 -11.98
C TYR A 54 -0.99 -6.26 -11.79
N ALA A 55 -0.14 -7.21 -12.13
CA ALA A 55 1.30 -6.96 -12.31
C ALA A 55 1.54 -6.47 -13.75
N ILE A 56 1.45 -5.16 -13.97
CA ILE A 56 1.36 -4.52 -15.29
C ILE A 56 0.12 -5.04 -16.02
N SER A 57 0.29 -5.99 -16.94
CA SER A 57 -0.76 -6.63 -17.73
C SER A 57 -1.13 -8.05 -17.27
N VAL A 58 -0.42 -8.59 -16.28
CA VAL A 58 -0.63 -9.97 -15.80
C VAL A 58 -1.61 -9.97 -14.63
N PRO A 59 -2.79 -10.61 -14.77
CA PRO A 59 -3.75 -10.76 -13.69
C PRO A 59 -3.14 -11.52 -12.50
N ARG A 60 -3.59 -11.15 -11.32
CA ARG A 60 -3.07 -11.69 -10.06
C ARG A 60 -3.18 -13.22 -9.97
N GLU A 61 -4.28 -13.80 -10.42
CA GLU A 61 -4.53 -15.25 -10.38
C GLU A 61 -3.60 -16.05 -11.30
N ILE A 62 -3.08 -15.44 -12.37
CA ILE A 62 -2.08 -16.07 -13.24
C ILE A 62 -0.68 -15.97 -12.63
N GLN A 63 -0.42 -14.88 -11.88
CA GLN A 63 0.89 -14.61 -11.31
C GLN A 63 1.19 -15.44 -10.05
N CYS A 64 0.20 -15.75 -9.23
CA CYS A 64 0.38 -16.38 -7.94
C CYS A 64 -0.69 -17.45 -7.68
N GLY A 65 -0.25 -18.69 -7.44
CA GLY A 65 -1.13 -19.82 -7.15
C GLY A 65 -1.72 -19.82 -5.72
N ALA A 66 -1.21 -19.00 -4.80
CA ALA A 66 -1.80 -18.90 -3.46
C ALA A 66 -3.14 -18.15 -3.53
N PRO A 67 -4.19 -18.57 -2.80
CA PRO A 67 -5.48 -17.88 -2.76
C PRO A 67 -5.37 -16.41 -2.33
N THR A 68 -4.48 -16.10 -1.40
CA THR A 68 -4.14 -14.73 -0.97
C THR A 68 -2.64 -14.51 -0.94
N LEU A 69 -2.19 -13.28 -1.16
CA LEU A 69 -0.76 -12.95 -1.02
C LEU A 69 -0.33 -12.92 0.45
N ALA A 70 -1.27 -12.66 1.37
CA ALA A 70 -1.04 -12.75 2.81
C ALA A 70 -0.55 -14.13 3.24
N GLN A 71 -0.94 -15.21 2.54
CA GLN A 71 -0.47 -16.58 2.84
C GLN A 71 1.04 -16.77 2.63
N LYS A 72 1.71 -15.92 1.87
CA LYS A 72 3.18 -15.95 1.73
C LYS A 72 3.89 -15.72 3.06
N ALA A 73 3.24 -15.07 4.02
CA ALA A 73 3.75 -14.83 5.36
C ALA A 73 3.89 -16.14 6.18
N ILE A 74 3.05 -17.14 5.92
CA ILE A 74 3.00 -18.40 6.70
C ILE A 74 4.35 -19.12 6.67
N GLY A 75 4.93 -19.28 5.49
CA GLY A 75 6.23 -19.93 5.32
C GLY A 75 7.39 -19.20 5.99
N SER A 76 7.20 -17.92 6.31
CA SER A 76 8.19 -17.07 6.98
C SER A 76 7.96 -16.94 8.49
N GLY A 77 6.92 -17.59 9.02
CA GLY A 77 6.60 -17.56 10.44
C GLY A 77 6.13 -16.20 10.96
N ILE A 78 5.60 -15.35 10.08
CA ILE A 78 5.04 -14.05 10.44
C ILE A 78 3.52 -14.02 10.17
N PRO A 79 2.74 -13.22 10.91
CA PRO A 79 1.33 -13.05 10.60
C PRO A 79 1.13 -12.38 9.25
N GLY A 80 0.15 -12.88 8.50
CA GLY A 80 -0.34 -12.30 7.26
C GLY A 80 -1.80 -11.90 7.43
N LEU A 81 -2.11 -10.63 7.19
CA LEU A 81 -3.46 -10.08 7.24
C LEU A 81 -3.89 -9.68 5.84
N GLN A 82 -5.17 -9.93 5.50
CA GLN A 82 -5.76 -9.40 4.28
C GLN A 82 -6.85 -8.40 4.67
N VAL A 83 -6.82 -7.22 4.09
CA VAL A 83 -7.77 -6.14 4.36
C VAL A 83 -8.34 -5.56 3.07
N ASP A 84 -9.51 -4.97 3.15
CA ASP A 84 -10.05 -4.13 2.09
C ASP A 84 -9.23 -2.85 1.99
N GLY A 85 -8.39 -2.75 0.96
CA GLY A 85 -7.50 -1.61 0.72
C GLY A 85 -8.23 -0.33 0.28
N HIS A 86 -9.52 -0.42 -0.05
CA HIS A 86 -10.38 0.74 -0.31
C HIS A 86 -11.08 1.25 0.96
N ASP A 87 -10.90 0.59 2.11
CA ASP A 87 -11.41 1.02 3.40
C ASP A 87 -10.28 1.59 4.26
N LEU A 88 -10.23 2.93 4.36
CA LEU A 88 -9.20 3.62 5.14
C LEU A 88 -9.16 3.14 6.59
N LEU A 89 -10.33 2.91 7.20
CA LEU A 89 -10.40 2.51 8.62
C LEU A 89 -9.89 1.09 8.83
N ALA A 90 -10.21 0.17 7.90
CA ALA A 90 -9.68 -1.20 7.94
C ALA A 90 -8.16 -1.23 7.79
N VAL A 91 -7.61 -0.47 6.82
CA VAL A 91 -6.16 -0.35 6.64
C VAL A 91 -5.50 0.30 7.86
N TYR A 92 -6.09 1.36 8.41
CA TYR A 92 -5.58 2.03 9.61
C TYR A 92 -5.52 1.08 10.81
N GLN A 93 -6.59 0.32 11.05
CA GLN A 93 -6.63 -0.66 12.14
C GLN A 93 -5.56 -1.75 11.97
N ALA A 94 -5.44 -2.33 10.78
CA ALA A 94 -4.41 -3.33 10.49
C ALA A 94 -2.97 -2.79 10.68
N MET A 95 -2.75 -1.52 10.30
CA MET A 95 -1.46 -0.85 10.51
C MET A 95 -1.18 -0.59 11.99
N LEU A 96 -2.18 -0.25 12.80
CA LEU A 96 -2.02 -0.09 14.25
C LEU A 96 -1.61 -1.41 14.90
N GLU A 97 -2.30 -2.51 14.59
CA GLU A 97 -1.99 -3.85 15.13
C GLU A 97 -0.58 -4.30 14.73
N ALA A 98 -0.20 -4.08 13.46
CA ALA A 98 1.13 -4.41 12.97
C ALA A 98 2.23 -3.57 13.65
N ARG A 99 1.97 -2.27 13.86
CA ARG A 99 2.87 -1.36 14.58
C ARG A 99 3.03 -1.78 16.04
N GLU A 100 1.94 -2.05 16.74
CA GLU A 100 1.96 -2.49 18.13
C GLU A 100 2.77 -3.76 18.29
N ARG A 101 2.50 -4.77 17.44
CA ARG A 101 3.27 -6.01 17.40
C ARG A 101 4.78 -5.77 17.23
N ALA A 102 5.16 -4.90 16.28
CA ALA A 102 6.57 -4.58 16.04
C ALA A 102 7.22 -3.85 17.22
N SER A 103 6.48 -2.93 17.87
CA SER A 103 6.94 -2.17 19.05
C SER A 103 7.12 -3.07 20.28
N GLU A 104 6.33 -4.11 20.41
CA GLU A 104 6.44 -5.13 21.47
C GLU A 104 7.49 -6.21 21.18
N HIS A 105 8.32 -6.02 20.16
CA HIS A 105 9.34 -6.98 19.72
C HIS A 105 8.80 -8.35 19.28
N LYS A 106 7.52 -8.42 18.90
CA LYS A 106 6.87 -9.65 18.41
C LYS A 106 7.13 -9.94 16.93
N GLY A 107 7.99 -9.16 16.28
CA GLY A 107 8.47 -9.36 14.92
C GLY A 107 7.61 -8.69 13.84
N ALA A 108 7.84 -9.11 12.61
CA ALA A 108 7.23 -8.51 11.41
C ALA A 108 5.76 -8.91 11.20
N THR A 109 5.06 -8.11 10.38
CA THR A 109 3.70 -8.41 9.90
C THR A 109 3.64 -8.12 8.40
N LEU A 110 2.93 -8.96 7.63
CA LEU A 110 2.58 -8.72 6.25
C LEU A 110 1.09 -8.38 6.16
N ILE A 111 0.77 -7.24 5.53
CA ILE A 111 -0.60 -6.80 5.27
C ILE A 111 -0.81 -6.81 3.76
N GLU A 112 -1.77 -7.59 3.28
CA GLU A 112 -2.26 -7.54 1.91
C GLU A 112 -3.47 -6.61 1.85
N ALA A 113 -3.31 -5.44 1.25
CA ALA A 113 -4.39 -4.51 0.99
C ALA A 113 -4.96 -4.79 -0.41
N ILE A 114 -6.20 -5.28 -0.44
CA ILE A 114 -6.92 -5.53 -1.70
C ILE A 114 -7.38 -4.19 -2.26
N THR A 115 -6.84 -3.85 -3.41
CA THR A 115 -7.18 -2.63 -4.14
C THR A 115 -7.49 -2.97 -5.60
N TYR A 116 -7.72 -1.95 -6.41
CA TYR A 116 -7.83 -2.07 -7.85
C TYR A 116 -7.14 -0.88 -8.52
N ARG A 117 -6.33 -1.14 -9.55
CA ARG A 117 -5.68 -0.08 -10.32
C ARG A 117 -6.66 0.53 -11.30
N LEU A 118 -7.23 1.70 -11.00
CA LEU A 118 -8.24 2.37 -11.82
C LEU A 118 -7.70 2.92 -13.14
N GLY A 119 -6.47 3.43 -13.15
CA GLY A 119 -5.80 3.95 -14.34
C GLY A 119 -4.89 2.93 -15.04
N ASP A 120 -4.17 3.39 -16.07
CA ASP A 120 -3.12 2.63 -16.70
C ASP A 120 -1.92 2.45 -15.75
N HIS A 121 -1.04 1.50 -16.04
CA HIS A 121 0.13 1.24 -15.19
C HIS A 121 1.16 2.38 -15.28
N THR A 122 1.38 2.89 -16.47
CA THR A 122 2.26 4.02 -16.76
C THR A 122 1.65 4.89 -17.86
N THR A 123 2.26 6.04 -18.15
CA THR A 123 1.84 6.92 -19.25
C THR A 123 1.96 6.29 -20.64
N ALA A 124 2.75 5.22 -20.77
CA ALA A 124 2.94 4.48 -22.03
C ALA A 124 2.10 3.20 -22.12
N ASP A 125 1.32 2.89 -21.05
CA ASP A 125 0.46 1.71 -21.01
C ASP A 125 -0.92 2.00 -21.61
N ASP A 126 -1.53 0.94 -22.15
CA ASP A 126 -2.92 0.92 -22.61
C ASP A 126 -3.61 -0.30 -21.99
N ALA A 127 -4.22 -0.09 -20.84
CA ALA A 127 -4.83 -1.15 -20.07
C ALA A 127 -6.07 -1.77 -20.75
N SER A 128 -6.66 -1.10 -21.73
CA SER A 128 -7.79 -1.64 -22.52
C SER A 128 -7.42 -2.91 -23.30
N ARG A 129 -6.13 -3.17 -23.49
CA ARG A 129 -5.61 -4.35 -24.19
C ARG A 129 -5.66 -5.63 -23.38
N TYR A 130 -5.78 -5.54 -22.04
CA TYR A 130 -5.68 -6.71 -21.16
C TYR A 130 -6.74 -6.75 -20.05
N ARG A 131 -7.58 -5.72 -19.89
CA ARG A 131 -8.70 -5.71 -18.95
C ARG A 131 -9.95 -5.06 -19.55
N HIS A 132 -11.12 -5.48 -19.10
CA HIS A 132 -12.40 -5.00 -19.63
C HIS A 132 -12.81 -3.68 -18.98
N ASN A 133 -13.39 -2.78 -19.79
CA ASN A 133 -13.88 -1.48 -19.31
C ASN A 133 -14.97 -1.62 -18.24
N ASP A 134 -15.77 -2.67 -18.26
CA ASP A 134 -16.83 -2.86 -17.27
C ASP A 134 -16.29 -3.23 -15.89
N GLU A 135 -15.18 -3.98 -15.83
CA GLU A 135 -14.42 -4.23 -14.60
C GLU A 135 -13.91 -2.92 -13.98
N VAL A 136 -13.36 -2.03 -14.81
CA VAL A 136 -12.89 -0.71 -14.36
C VAL A 136 -14.04 0.16 -13.85
N LYS A 137 -15.19 0.16 -14.54
CA LYS A 137 -16.37 0.92 -14.10
C LYS A 137 -16.90 0.42 -12.76
N GLU A 138 -16.94 -0.89 -12.55
CA GLU A 138 -17.33 -1.49 -11.29
C GLU A 138 -16.36 -1.10 -10.16
N ALA A 139 -15.06 -1.14 -10.42
CA ALA A 139 -14.04 -0.74 -9.47
C ALA A 139 -14.16 0.74 -9.05
N TRP A 140 -14.56 1.64 -9.95
CA TRP A 140 -14.81 3.04 -9.65
C TRP A 140 -15.95 3.27 -8.63
N LEU A 141 -16.88 2.33 -8.49
CA LEU A 141 -17.94 2.42 -7.48
C LEU A 141 -17.39 2.30 -6.05
N ASN A 142 -16.21 1.69 -5.92
CA ASN A 142 -15.52 1.45 -4.65
C ASN A 142 -14.28 2.35 -4.48
N GLU A 143 -14.21 3.46 -5.22
CA GLU A 143 -13.10 4.42 -5.10
C GLU A 143 -12.95 4.90 -3.65
N PRO A 144 -11.75 4.79 -3.03
CA PRO A 144 -11.57 4.90 -1.59
C PRO A 144 -11.87 6.30 -1.03
N ILE A 145 -11.57 7.37 -1.78
CA ILE A 145 -11.83 8.76 -1.32
C ILE A 145 -13.33 9.00 -1.27
N LYS A 146 -14.04 8.59 -2.33
CA LYS A 146 -15.50 8.73 -2.38
C LYS A 146 -16.20 7.89 -1.32
N ARG A 147 -15.70 6.68 -1.07
CA ARG A 147 -16.20 5.80 -0.02
C ARG A 147 -16.06 6.43 1.36
N LEU A 148 -14.89 6.99 1.67
CA LEU A 148 -14.66 7.71 2.93
C LEU A 148 -15.54 8.96 3.04
N GLN A 149 -15.62 9.77 1.97
CA GLN A 149 -16.49 10.94 1.94
C GLN A 149 -17.93 10.59 2.26
N ASN A 150 -18.48 9.55 1.61
CA ASN A 150 -19.85 9.11 1.85
C ASN A 150 -20.06 8.66 3.31
N ALA A 151 -19.11 7.94 3.90
CA ALA A 151 -19.17 7.53 5.30
C ALA A 151 -19.16 8.74 6.25
N LEU A 152 -18.30 9.71 6.01
CA LEU A 152 -18.23 10.93 6.83
C LEU A 152 -19.49 11.79 6.71
N VAL A 153 -20.08 11.87 5.53
CA VAL A 153 -21.37 12.59 5.31
C VAL A 153 -22.49 11.86 6.06
N ALA A 154 -22.56 10.54 5.98
CA ALA A 154 -23.58 9.75 6.72
C ALA A 154 -23.47 9.88 8.24
N LEU A 155 -22.27 10.14 8.75
CA LEU A 155 -21.99 10.41 10.16
C LEU A 155 -22.17 11.90 10.54
N ASN A 156 -22.59 12.77 9.63
CA ASN A 156 -22.66 14.23 9.81
C ASN A 156 -21.34 14.89 10.20
N LEU A 157 -20.20 14.28 9.81
CA LEU A 157 -18.86 14.82 10.06
C LEU A 157 -18.32 15.63 8.88
N TRP A 158 -18.92 15.50 7.69
CA TRP A 158 -18.49 16.12 6.44
C TRP A 158 -19.69 16.70 5.68
N ASP A 159 -19.46 17.79 4.95
CA ASP A 159 -20.45 18.50 4.14
C ASP A 159 -19.81 19.10 2.88
N SER A 160 -20.64 19.72 2.03
CA SER A 160 -20.19 20.31 0.75
C SER A 160 -19.24 21.51 0.91
N GLU A 161 -19.34 22.27 1.99
CA GLU A 161 -18.45 23.41 2.23
C GLU A 161 -17.06 22.95 2.68
N LYS A 162 -17.00 21.97 3.57
CA LYS A 162 -15.75 21.31 3.97
C LYS A 162 -15.06 20.67 2.76
N GLU A 163 -15.84 19.99 1.89
CA GLU A 163 -15.30 19.36 0.67
C GLU A 163 -14.65 20.38 -0.25
N LYS A 164 -15.34 21.50 -0.55
CA LYS A 164 -14.79 22.56 -1.40
C LYS A 164 -13.52 23.17 -0.81
N THR A 165 -13.56 23.46 0.48
CA THR A 165 -12.41 24.02 1.20
C THR A 165 -11.22 23.08 1.14
N TRP A 166 -11.44 21.78 1.37
CA TRP A 166 -10.40 20.76 1.34
C TRP A 166 -9.81 20.57 -0.06
N GLN A 167 -10.67 20.51 -1.08
CA GLN A 167 -10.20 20.44 -2.48
C GLN A 167 -9.34 21.63 -2.87
N SER A 168 -9.72 22.86 -2.48
CA SER A 168 -8.90 24.05 -2.72
C SER A 168 -7.56 23.95 -2.04
N GLN A 169 -7.51 23.56 -0.78
CA GLN A 169 -6.26 23.40 -0.03
C GLN A 169 -5.33 22.35 -0.65
N CYS A 170 -5.89 21.23 -1.09
CA CYS A 170 -5.11 20.18 -1.78
C CYS A 170 -4.54 20.68 -3.11
N SER A 171 -5.35 21.41 -3.90
CA SER A 171 -4.90 22.03 -5.16
C SER A 171 -3.75 22.99 -4.92
N ASP A 172 -3.91 23.92 -3.96
CA ASP A 172 -2.88 24.90 -3.63
C ASP A 172 -1.56 24.23 -3.19
N GLN A 173 -1.63 23.14 -2.40
CA GLN A 173 -0.43 22.39 -2.00
C GLN A 173 0.26 21.73 -3.18
N VAL A 174 -0.50 21.12 -4.10
CA VAL A 174 0.07 20.53 -5.33
C VAL A 174 0.73 21.59 -6.19
N ASP A 175 0.06 22.72 -6.39
CA ASP A 175 0.59 23.83 -7.20
C ASP A 175 1.88 24.40 -6.59
N MET A 176 1.94 24.52 -5.26
CA MET A 176 3.16 24.94 -4.57
C MET A 176 4.31 23.94 -4.79
N ALA A 177 4.05 22.65 -4.59
CA ALA A 177 5.06 21.60 -4.80
C ALA A 177 5.57 21.56 -6.25
N VAL A 178 4.68 21.75 -7.22
CA VAL A 178 5.05 21.83 -8.65
C VAL A 178 5.95 23.04 -8.91
N LYS A 179 5.60 24.22 -8.36
CA LYS A 179 6.42 25.43 -8.50
C LYS A 179 7.81 25.26 -7.88
N GLU A 180 7.89 24.67 -6.69
CA GLU A 180 9.15 24.38 -6.02
C GLU A 180 10.02 23.42 -6.87
N TYR A 181 9.42 22.35 -7.37
CA TYR A 181 10.14 21.38 -8.22
C TYR A 181 10.67 22.03 -9.51
N LEU A 182 9.86 22.83 -10.19
CA LEU A 182 10.25 23.51 -11.43
C LEU A 182 11.28 24.61 -11.22
N ALA A 183 11.43 25.12 -9.99
CA ALA A 183 12.46 26.10 -9.64
C ALA A 183 13.82 25.48 -9.28
N ILE A 184 13.91 24.14 -9.17
CA ILE A 184 15.18 23.44 -8.92
C ILE A 184 16.04 23.52 -10.18
N GLU A 185 17.19 24.18 -10.07
CA GLU A 185 18.19 24.14 -11.14
C GLU A 185 18.84 22.75 -11.17
N PRO A 186 18.97 22.10 -12.36
CA PRO A 186 19.67 20.83 -12.46
C PRO A 186 21.13 21.02 -12.00
N GLU A 187 21.62 20.06 -11.21
CA GLU A 187 23.06 20.03 -10.91
C GLU A 187 23.85 19.92 -12.23
N SER A 188 24.88 20.73 -12.36
CA SER A 188 25.78 20.63 -13.51
C SER A 188 26.52 19.28 -13.47
N PRO A 189 26.69 18.57 -14.59
CA PRO A 189 27.35 17.28 -14.68
C PRO A 189 28.81 17.34 -14.22
#